data_f38c5b3bce2913ced0a970933418da31
#
_entry.id   f38c5b3bce2913ced0a970933418da31
#
_cell.length_a   1.000
_cell.length_b   1.000
_cell.length_c   1.000
_cell.angle_alpha   90.00
_cell.angle_beta   90.00
_cell.angle_gamma   90.00
#
_symmetry.space_group_name_H-M   'P 1'
#
loop_
_entity.id
_entity.type
_entity.pdbx_description
1 polymer ?
#
loop_
_entity_poly.entity_id
_entity_poly.type
_entity_poly.pdbx_seq_one_letter_code
_entity_poly.pdbx_strand_id
1 'polypeptide(L)'
;MDACVLDSFELLCSLLKSDHYFTVLADSRLAEEDKNRIRLLCQKFNHTVFFVSSRIELGLCRQKAGSVSMPFGLKHLIKSRPELFTLQNELQTADKESINPLDKISGTSRAVQELKEKILKAAKEDVIVLLRGESGTGKTLIAGIIHELSRRSGCGRPLVSQNVAAIAEGLAESELFGAAEGAYTGSVSSRKGLFASADKSTLFLDEIGELSPMMQAKILQVIQDGTSRRPGDDKLYHCDVRLIFATHANLEQMIKEKRFRQDLYYRINQFVIDVPPLRERREDIEVLAEDFFKKEKIQKSLGKDAVFKLKNRDWPGNIRELENCLRTASLLCEDKIISADYF
;
A
#
# COMPACT_ATOMS: atom_id res chain seq x y z
N MET A 1 -7.53 -6.46 -23.85
CA MET A 1 -6.28 -6.06 -24.52
C MET A 1 -6.42 -6.45 -25.96
N ASP A 2 -6.47 -5.49 -26.84
CA ASP A 2 -6.46 -5.74 -28.28
C ASP A 2 -5.01 -5.92 -28.70
N ALA A 3 -4.67 -7.09 -29.25
CA ALA A 3 -3.35 -7.32 -29.83
C ALA A 3 -3.35 -6.77 -31.25
N CYS A 4 -2.42 -5.89 -31.57
CA CYS A 4 -2.22 -5.35 -32.90
C CYS A 4 -0.85 -5.80 -33.41
N VAL A 5 -0.82 -6.35 -34.64
CA VAL A 5 0.45 -6.65 -35.32
C VAL A 5 0.86 -5.38 -36.05
N LEU A 6 2.06 -4.89 -35.76
CA LEU A 6 2.60 -3.65 -36.33
C LEU A 6 3.70 -4.00 -37.31
N ASP A 7 3.49 -3.59 -38.56
CA ASP A 7 4.44 -3.82 -39.64
C ASP A 7 5.45 -2.66 -39.79
N SER A 8 5.26 -1.57 -39.06
CA SER A 8 6.15 -0.43 -39.12
C SER A 8 6.46 0.18 -37.75
N PHE A 9 7.68 0.68 -37.62
CA PHE A 9 8.19 1.36 -36.42
C PHE A 9 7.47 2.68 -36.15
N GLU A 10 6.98 3.36 -37.18
CA GLU A 10 6.21 4.61 -37.06
C GLU A 10 4.87 4.40 -36.37
N LEU A 11 4.20 3.29 -36.69
CA LEU A 11 2.92 2.92 -36.09
C LEU A 11 3.11 2.55 -34.61
N LEU A 12 4.21 1.87 -34.26
CA LEU A 12 4.59 1.58 -32.88
C LEU A 12 4.79 2.89 -32.09
N CYS A 13 5.53 3.84 -32.68
CA CYS A 13 5.77 5.15 -32.04
C CYS A 13 4.48 5.94 -31.80
N SER A 14 3.48 5.85 -32.67
CA SER A 14 2.20 6.55 -32.53
C SER A 14 1.35 5.93 -31.41
N LEU A 15 1.34 4.59 -31.31
CA LEU A 15 0.59 3.88 -30.27
C LEU A 15 1.20 4.07 -28.87
N LEU A 16 2.52 4.06 -28.76
CA LEU A 16 3.22 4.25 -27.47
C LEU A 16 3.04 5.67 -26.88
N LYS A 17 2.63 6.64 -27.70
CA LYS A 17 2.30 8.01 -27.25
C LYS A 17 0.90 8.15 -26.63
N SER A 18 0.04 7.13 -26.73
CA SER A 18 -1.29 7.15 -26.12
C SER A 18 -1.19 6.87 -24.60
N ASP A 19 -2.12 7.42 -23.81
CA ASP A 19 -2.17 7.27 -22.34
C ASP A 19 -2.54 5.85 -21.86
N HIS A 20 -2.49 4.85 -22.76
CA HIS A 20 -2.82 3.47 -22.44
C HIS A 20 -1.55 2.64 -22.23
N TYR A 21 -1.53 1.78 -21.20
CA TYR A 21 -0.42 0.86 -20.98
C TYR A 21 -0.49 -0.33 -21.93
N PHE A 22 0.58 -0.58 -22.68
CA PHE A 22 0.71 -1.70 -23.60
C PHE A 22 1.88 -2.61 -23.22
N THR A 23 1.74 -3.88 -23.54
CA THR A 23 2.86 -4.80 -23.56
C THR A 23 3.26 -5.05 -25.02
N VAL A 24 4.49 -4.76 -25.37
CA VAL A 24 5.03 -4.94 -26.71
C VAL A 24 5.70 -6.30 -26.80
N LEU A 25 5.28 -7.14 -27.74
CA LEU A 25 5.96 -8.39 -28.08
C LEU A 25 6.75 -8.17 -29.37
N ALA A 26 8.06 -8.23 -29.32
CA ALA A 26 8.94 -8.02 -30.46
C ALA A 26 9.68 -9.32 -30.85
N ASP A 27 9.98 -9.50 -32.13
CA ASP A 27 10.75 -10.64 -32.61
C ASP A 27 12.22 -10.53 -32.15
N SER A 28 12.71 -11.55 -31.47
CA SER A 28 14.10 -11.59 -30.97
C SER A 28 15.16 -11.65 -32.11
N ARG A 29 14.73 -11.89 -33.36
CA ARG A 29 15.61 -11.87 -34.53
C ARG A 29 15.85 -10.48 -35.11
N LEU A 30 15.18 -9.44 -34.58
CA LEU A 30 15.48 -8.05 -34.92
C LEU A 30 16.95 -7.73 -34.67
N ALA A 31 17.52 -6.84 -35.47
CA ALA A 31 18.86 -6.33 -35.23
C ALA A 31 18.96 -5.70 -33.84
N GLU A 32 20.13 -5.79 -33.20
CA GLU A 32 20.32 -5.25 -31.84
C GLU A 32 20.05 -3.74 -31.76
N GLU A 33 20.30 -3.03 -32.87
CA GLU A 33 20.00 -1.59 -32.96
C GLU A 33 18.50 -1.32 -32.87
N ASP A 34 17.68 -2.11 -33.54
CA ASP A 34 16.20 -1.99 -33.48
C ASP A 34 15.66 -2.42 -32.13
N LYS A 35 16.21 -3.48 -31.52
CA LYS A 35 15.87 -3.91 -30.18
C LYS A 35 16.13 -2.78 -29.16
N ASN A 36 17.27 -2.13 -29.26
CA ASN A 36 17.61 -1.01 -28.36
C ASN A 36 16.70 0.20 -28.57
N ARG A 37 16.33 0.51 -29.82
CA ARG A 37 15.37 1.58 -30.13
C ARG A 37 13.99 1.28 -29.54
N ILE A 38 13.51 0.03 -29.64
CA ILE A 38 12.24 -0.40 -29.06
C ILE A 38 12.30 -0.31 -27.52
N ARG A 39 13.39 -0.79 -26.89
CA ARG A 39 13.58 -0.66 -25.43
C ARG A 39 13.52 0.77 -24.96
N LEU A 40 14.27 1.67 -25.59
CA LEU A 40 14.31 3.09 -25.25
C LEU A 40 12.93 3.76 -25.38
N LEU A 41 12.17 3.41 -26.44
CA LEU A 41 10.83 3.93 -26.62
C LEU A 41 9.85 3.40 -25.55
N CYS A 42 9.88 2.12 -25.25
CA CYS A 42 9.04 1.54 -24.22
C CYS A 42 9.36 2.15 -22.84
N GLN A 43 10.64 2.33 -22.49
CA GLN A 43 11.04 3.03 -21.27
C GLN A 43 10.55 4.47 -21.22
N LYS A 44 10.68 5.21 -22.32
CA LYS A 44 10.25 6.62 -22.39
C LYS A 44 8.77 6.80 -22.11
N PHE A 45 7.94 5.82 -22.46
CA PHE A 45 6.48 5.85 -22.30
C PHE A 45 5.98 4.88 -21.23
N ASN A 46 6.88 4.33 -20.40
CA ASN A 46 6.57 3.41 -19.30
C ASN A 46 5.82 2.13 -19.72
N HIS A 47 6.20 1.57 -20.88
CA HIS A 47 5.65 0.32 -21.41
C HIS A 47 6.62 -0.85 -21.26
N THR A 48 6.11 -2.07 -21.18
CA THR A 48 6.92 -3.29 -21.10
C THR A 48 7.14 -3.89 -22.47
N VAL A 49 8.38 -4.33 -22.78
CA VAL A 49 8.71 -5.02 -24.03
C VAL A 49 9.28 -6.40 -23.76
N PHE A 50 8.81 -7.40 -24.53
CA PHE A 50 9.34 -8.77 -24.55
C PHE A 50 9.85 -9.12 -25.94
N PHE A 51 11.03 -9.74 -26.02
CA PHE A 51 11.57 -10.27 -27.26
C PHE A 51 11.36 -11.78 -27.33
N VAL A 52 10.69 -12.27 -28.39
CA VAL A 52 10.25 -13.66 -28.52
C VAL A 52 10.99 -14.34 -29.67
N SER A 53 11.59 -15.52 -29.42
CA SER A 53 12.49 -16.22 -30.35
C SER A 53 11.84 -17.14 -31.39
N SER A 54 10.51 -17.32 -31.39
CA SER A 54 9.81 -18.17 -32.33
C SER A 54 8.64 -17.47 -33.00
N ARG A 55 8.39 -17.78 -34.29
CA ARG A 55 7.17 -17.37 -34.98
C ARG A 55 5.98 -17.96 -34.24
N ILE A 56 5.33 -17.16 -33.46
CA ILE A 56 4.02 -17.47 -32.91
C ILE A 56 3.04 -16.83 -33.89
N GLU A 57 2.29 -17.65 -34.62
CA GLU A 57 1.06 -17.17 -35.26
C GLU A 57 0.11 -16.79 -34.13
N LEU A 58 0.14 -15.53 -33.73
CA LEU A 58 -0.86 -14.94 -32.87
C LEU A 58 -2.16 -14.91 -33.68
N GLY A 59 -3.00 -15.92 -33.45
CA GLY A 59 -4.39 -15.88 -33.92
C GLY A 59 -5.07 -14.66 -33.32
N LEU A 60 -5.16 -13.60 -34.09
CA LEU A 60 -5.80 -12.34 -33.72
C LEU A 60 -7.30 -12.55 -33.60
N CYS A 61 -7.82 -12.80 -32.42
CA CYS A 61 -9.25 -12.63 -32.14
C CYS A 61 -9.52 -11.17 -31.75
N ARG A 62 -10.15 -10.44 -32.65
CA ARG A 62 -10.83 -9.17 -32.32
C ARG A 62 -12.00 -9.47 -31.36
N GLN A 63 -11.87 -9.14 -30.09
CA GLN A 63 -13.01 -9.06 -29.20
C GLN A 63 -13.11 -7.66 -28.63
N LYS A 64 -14.33 -7.08 -28.75
CA LYS A 64 -14.69 -5.77 -28.20
C LYS A 64 -14.57 -5.72 -26.69
N ALA A 65 -14.25 -4.55 -26.21
CA ALA A 65 -14.06 -4.18 -24.80
C ALA A 65 -15.09 -4.81 -23.84
N GLY A 66 -14.62 -5.41 -22.74
CA GLY A 66 -15.49 -5.78 -21.62
C GLY A 66 -15.05 -6.91 -20.70
N SER A 67 -14.15 -7.80 -21.09
CA SER A 67 -13.65 -8.84 -20.20
C SER A 67 -12.18 -9.18 -20.50
N VAL A 68 -11.33 -9.08 -19.48
CA VAL A 68 -9.93 -9.47 -19.56
C VAL A 68 -9.83 -11.00 -19.50
N SER A 69 -10.02 -11.67 -20.65
CA SER A 69 -9.57 -13.04 -20.82
C SER A 69 -8.27 -13.01 -21.62
N MET A 70 -7.19 -13.55 -21.03
CA MET A 70 -5.94 -13.74 -21.79
C MET A 70 -6.23 -14.51 -23.08
N PRO A 71 -5.70 -14.07 -24.23
CA PRO A 71 -5.80 -14.82 -25.49
C PRO A 71 -5.31 -16.27 -25.26
N PHE A 72 -6.01 -17.25 -25.82
CA PHE A 72 -5.72 -18.67 -25.63
C PHE A 72 -4.26 -19.03 -25.95
N GLY A 73 -3.65 -18.32 -26.92
CA GLY A 73 -2.24 -18.45 -27.30
C GLY A 73 -1.25 -18.01 -26.20
N LEU A 74 -1.55 -16.99 -25.44
CA LEU A 74 -0.67 -16.49 -24.36
C LEU A 74 -0.63 -17.47 -23.18
N LYS A 75 -1.77 -18.08 -22.82
CA LYS A 75 -1.84 -19.14 -21.80
C LYS A 75 -1.05 -20.37 -22.20
N HIS A 76 -1.08 -20.73 -23.47
CA HIS A 76 -0.33 -21.87 -24.01
C HIS A 76 1.17 -21.58 -24.02
N LEU A 77 1.55 -20.35 -24.33
CA LEU A 77 2.94 -19.88 -24.31
C LEU A 77 3.53 -19.89 -22.90
N ILE A 78 2.79 -19.40 -21.91
CA ILE A 78 3.19 -19.42 -20.50
C ILE A 78 3.30 -20.87 -20.00
N LYS A 79 2.40 -21.76 -20.42
CA LYS A 79 2.39 -23.16 -20.01
C LYS A 79 3.50 -23.99 -20.68
N SER A 80 3.89 -23.64 -21.92
CA SER A 80 4.95 -24.35 -22.67
C SER A 80 6.36 -23.78 -22.41
N ARG A 81 6.48 -22.61 -21.83
CA ARG A 81 7.74 -21.92 -21.54
C ARG A 81 7.67 -21.21 -20.19
N PRO A 82 7.76 -21.96 -19.06
CA PRO A 82 7.73 -21.39 -17.72
C PRO A 82 8.86 -20.39 -17.45
N GLU A 83 10.00 -20.49 -18.18
CA GLU A 83 11.10 -19.55 -18.14
C GLU A 83 10.69 -18.12 -18.55
N LEU A 84 9.64 -17.95 -19.39
CA LEU A 84 9.12 -16.61 -19.73
C LEU A 84 8.41 -15.96 -18.54
N PHE A 85 7.81 -16.76 -17.67
CA PHE A 85 7.20 -16.28 -16.43
C PHE A 85 8.27 -15.92 -15.39
N THR A 86 9.34 -16.70 -15.33
CA THR A 86 10.50 -16.44 -14.47
C THR A 86 11.23 -15.17 -14.92
N LEU A 87 11.45 -14.98 -16.24
CA LEU A 87 11.99 -13.77 -16.82
C LEU A 87 11.11 -12.53 -16.57
N GLN A 88 9.78 -12.69 -16.56
CA GLN A 88 8.87 -11.59 -16.20
C GLN A 88 9.04 -11.18 -14.74
N ASN A 89 9.21 -12.15 -13.84
CA ASN A 89 9.50 -11.90 -12.44
C ASN A 89 10.91 -11.33 -12.24
N GLU A 90 11.91 -11.83 -12.97
CA GLU A 90 13.29 -11.33 -12.92
C GLU A 90 13.42 -9.92 -13.52
N LEU A 91 12.73 -9.60 -14.63
CA LEU A 91 12.71 -8.26 -15.21
C LEU A 91 11.90 -7.27 -14.35
N GLN A 92 10.80 -7.70 -13.73
CA GLN A 92 10.09 -6.90 -12.74
C GLN A 92 10.90 -6.69 -11.46
N THR A 93 11.86 -7.60 -11.16
CA THR A 93 12.80 -7.46 -10.05
C THR A 93 14.07 -6.70 -10.45
N ALA A 94 14.45 -6.66 -11.73
CA ALA A 94 15.64 -5.96 -12.21
C ALA A 94 15.41 -4.45 -12.50
N ASP A 95 14.18 -4.06 -12.91
CA ASP A 95 13.78 -2.65 -13.09
C ASP A 95 13.24 -1.98 -11.83
N LYS A 96 12.87 -2.74 -10.82
CA LYS A 96 12.92 -2.31 -9.44
C LYS A 96 14.31 -2.74 -8.93
N GLU A 97 15.25 -1.85 -8.78
CA GLU A 97 16.08 -1.90 -7.59
C GLU A 97 15.12 -2.31 -6.49
N SER A 98 15.25 -3.51 -5.98
CA SER A 98 14.34 -4.03 -4.96
C SER A 98 14.61 -3.19 -3.72
N ILE A 99 14.02 -1.98 -3.70
CA ILE A 99 14.01 -1.15 -2.51
C ILE A 99 13.32 -2.04 -1.49
N ASN A 100 14.11 -2.55 -0.56
CA ASN A 100 13.56 -3.33 0.54
C ASN A 100 12.43 -2.49 1.15
N PRO A 101 11.18 -2.98 1.23
CA PRO A 101 10.08 -2.19 1.78
C PRO A 101 10.40 -1.54 3.12
N LEU A 102 11.33 -2.12 3.89
CA LEU A 102 11.83 -1.54 5.14
C LEU A 102 12.64 -0.26 4.96
N ASP A 103 13.21 -0.01 3.77
CA ASP A 103 13.98 1.21 3.50
C ASP A 103 13.07 2.44 3.40
N LYS A 104 11.76 2.22 3.24
CA LYS A 104 10.75 3.28 3.36
C LYS A 104 10.63 3.84 4.79
N ILE A 105 11.13 3.11 5.79
CA ILE A 105 11.21 3.57 7.18
C ILE A 105 12.58 4.21 7.38
N SER A 106 12.61 5.53 7.28
CA SER A 106 13.81 6.33 7.49
C SER A 106 14.19 6.36 8.96
N GLY A 107 15.48 6.23 9.23
CA GLY A 107 16.05 6.28 10.56
C GLY A 107 17.04 5.16 10.84
N THR A 108 18.03 5.49 11.66
CA THR A 108 19.14 4.60 12.07
C THR A 108 19.18 4.32 13.56
N SER A 109 18.27 4.95 14.31
CA SER A 109 18.15 4.78 15.75
C SER A 109 17.88 3.33 16.14
N ARG A 110 18.29 2.95 17.36
CA ARG A 110 18.02 1.63 17.90
C ARG A 110 16.51 1.33 17.93
N ALA A 111 15.69 2.33 18.27
CA ALA A 111 14.24 2.20 18.31
C ALA A 111 13.66 1.83 16.92
N VAL A 112 14.19 2.43 15.83
CA VAL A 112 13.78 2.11 14.47
C VAL A 112 14.27 0.73 14.05
N GLN A 113 15.48 0.31 14.46
CA GLN A 113 15.97 -1.04 14.15
C GLN A 113 15.12 -2.13 14.82
N GLU A 114 14.80 -1.97 16.10
CA GLU A 114 13.91 -2.87 16.83
C GLU A 114 12.50 -2.90 16.23
N LEU A 115 11.99 -1.74 15.74
CA LEU A 115 10.74 -1.66 15.02
C LEU A 115 10.79 -2.46 13.70
N LYS A 116 11.84 -2.31 12.90
CA LYS A 116 12.03 -3.05 11.64
C LYS A 116 12.07 -4.56 11.87
N GLU A 117 12.73 -5.02 12.94
CA GLU A 117 12.74 -6.45 13.29
C GLU A 117 11.34 -6.97 13.64
N LYS A 118 10.55 -6.20 14.42
CA LYS A 118 9.17 -6.58 14.74
C LYS A 118 8.30 -6.64 13.50
N ILE A 119 8.46 -5.70 12.57
CA ILE A 119 7.75 -5.66 11.27
C ILE A 119 8.07 -6.92 10.47
N LEU A 120 9.35 -7.32 10.37
CA LEU A 120 9.76 -8.54 9.67
C LEU A 120 9.14 -9.81 10.30
N LYS A 121 9.12 -9.90 11.63
CA LYS A 121 8.47 -11.02 12.33
C LYS A 121 6.98 -11.05 12.04
N ALA A 122 6.31 -9.91 12.17
CA ALA A 122 4.88 -9.79 11.87
C ALA A 122 4.54 -10.18 10.42
N ALA A 123 5.37 -9.77 9.45
CA ALA A 123 5.11 -10.01 8.04
C ALA A 123 5.15 -11.50 7.65
N LYS A 124 5.96 -12.31 8.33
CA LYS A 124 6.13 -13.75 8.04
C LYS A 124 4.92 -14.59 8.44
N GLU A 125 4.19 -14.15 9.45
CA GLU A 125 3.08 -14.88 10.06
C GLU A 125 1.74 -14.25 9.70
N ASP A 126 0.69 -15.07 9.58
CA ASP A 126 -0.67 -14.59 9.31
C ASP A 126 -1.44 -14.32 10.62
N VAL A 127 -0.82 -13.50 11.48
CA VAL A 127 -1.36 -13.11 12.78
C VAL A 127 -2.02 -11.73 12.72
N ILE A 128 -2.92 -11.47 13.65
CA ILE A 128 -3.48 -10.13 13.85
C ILE A 128 -2.40 -9.22 14.44
N VAL A 129 -2.18 -8.07 13.82
CA VAL A 129 -1.20 -7.07 14.26
C VAL A 129 -1.92 -5.86 14.83
N LEU A 130 -1.49 -5.41 16.01
CA LEU A 130 -1.94 -4.16 16.61
C LEU A 130 -0.78 -3.15 16.65
N LEU A 131 -0.88 -2.08 15.87
CA LEU A 131 0.05 -0.96 15.86
C LEU A 131 -0.38 0.08 16.90
N ARG A 132 0.42 0.27 17.94
CA ARG A 132 0.16 1.31 18.94
C ARG A 132 1.17 2.44 18.79
N GLY A 133 0.71 3.68 18.88
CA GLY A 133 1.58 4.84 18.82
C GLY A 133 0.82 6.11 18.53
N GLU A 134 1.42 7.23 18.84
CA GLU A 134 0.84 8.56 18.68
C GLU A 134 0.46 8.86 17.22
N SER A 135 -0.38 9.87 17.04
CA SER A 135 -0.71 10.34 15.69
C SER A 135 0.53 10.86 14.97
N GLY A 136 0.63 10.59 13.67
CA GLY A 136 1.75 11.07 12.85
C GLY A 136 3.05 10.28 12.98
N THR A 137 3.09 9.13 13.68
CA THR A 137 4.29 8.29 13.82
C THR A 137 4.57 7.38 12.63
N GLY A 138 3.63 7.25 11.68
CA GLY A 138 3.79 6.43 10.47
C GLY A 138 3.11 5.06 10.51
N LYS A 139 2.12 4.82 11.38
CA LYS A 139 1.38 3.54 11.50
C LYS A 139 0.84 3.03 10.15
N THR A 140 0.27 3.90 9.33
CA THR A 140 -0.25 3.55 8.00
C THR A 140 0.85 3.05 7.06
N LEU A 141 2.03 3.68 7.06
CA LEU A 141 3.20 3.24 6.29
C LEU A 141 3.64 1.85 6.75
N ILE A 142 3.72 1.63 8.06
CA ILE A 142 4.11 0.33 8.65
C ILE A 142 3.13 -0.76 8.25
N ALA A 143 1.82 -0.50 8.29
CA ALA A 143 0.80 -1.47 7.83
C ALA A 143 0.99 -1.83 6.35
N GLY A 144 1.29 -0.84 5.50
CA GLY A 144 1.63 -1.06 4.09
C GLY A 144 2.86 -1.96 3.91
N ILE A 145 3.92 -1.71 4.67
CA ILE A 145 5.16 -2.51 4.62
C ILE A 145 4.92 -3.95 5.11
N ILE A 146 4.16 -4.14 6.20
CA ILE A 146 3.79 -5.48 6.67
C ILE A 146 3.04 -6.25 5.59
N HIS A 147 2.10 -5.59 4.90
CA HIS A 147 1.38 -6.20 3.79
C HIS A 147 2.32 -6.55 2.63
N GLU A 148 3.15 -5.62 2.17
CA GLU A 148 4.11 -5.81 1.07
C GLU A 148 5.07 -6.97 1.31
N LEU A 149 5.53 -7.15 2.55
CA LEU A 149 6.44 -8.23 2.96
C LEU A 149 5.72 -9.56 3.25
N SER A 150 4.38 -9.57 3.26
CA SER A 150 3.60 -10.76 3.59
C SER A 150 3.33 -11.64 2.37
N ARG A 151 2.99 -12.92 2.63
CA ARG A 151 2.56 -13.86 1.58
C ARG A 151 1.31 -13.40 0.83
N ARG A 152 0.44 -12.59 1.46
CA ARG A 152 -0.80 -12.09 0.87
C ARG A 152 -0.58 -11.05 -0.21
N SER A 153 0.54 -10.32 -0.17
CA SER A 153 0.99 -9.41 -1.23
C SER A 153 1.29 -10.15 -2.55
N GLY A 154 1.84 -11.36 -2.48
CA GLY A 154 2.16 -12.19 -3.66
C GLY A 154 0.95 -12.59 -4.51
N CYS A 155 -0.26 -12.45 -4.01
CA CYS A 155 -1.51 -12.68 -4.76
C CYS A 155 -1.92 -11.48 -5.64
N GLY A 156 -1.12 -10.42 -5.72
CA GLY A 156 -1.40 -9.20 -6.50
C GLY A 156 -2.60 -8.39 -5.99
N ARG A 157 -3.04 -8.60 -4.75
CA ARG A 157 -4.14 -7.87 -4.14
C ARG A 157 -3.62 -6.73 -3.28
N PRO A 158 -4.15 -5.51 -3.44
CA PRO A 158 -3.70 -4.37 -2.65
C PRO A 158 -4.15 -4.48 -1.19
N LEU A 159 -3.42 -3.79 -0.31
CA LEU A 159 -3.89 -3.50 1.04
C LEU A 159 -5.18 -2.69 0.98
N VAL A 160 -6.22 -3.15 1.67
CA VAL A 160 -7.43 -2.35 1.91
C VAL A 160 -7.22 -1.58 3.21
N SER A 161 -7.25 -0.26 3.15
CA SER A 161 -6.97 0.61 4.29
C SER A 161 -8.13 1.56 4.56
N GLN A 162 -8.54 1.66 5.82
CA GLN A 162 -9.60 2.56 6.25
C GLN A 162 -9.29 3.16 7.62
N ASN A 163 -9.43 4.48 7.74
CA ASN A 163 -9.49 5.13 9.02
C ASN A 163 -10.94 5.11 9.52
N VAL A 164 -11.17 4.46 10.66
CA VAL A 164 -12.51 4.26 11.22
C VAL A 164 -13.10 5.59 11.71
N ALA A 165 -12.27 6.47 12.26
CA ALA A 165 -12.72 7.79 12.72
C ALA A 165 -13.24 8.71 11.60
N ALA A 166 -12.88 8.41 10.33
CA ALA A 166 -13.36 9.16 9.18
C ALA A 166 -14.73 8.66 8.65
N ILE A 167 -15.26 7.58 9.20
CA ILE A 167 -16.55 7.03 8.78
C ILE A 167 -17.65 7.61 9.67
N ALA A 168 -18.70 8.17 9.05
CA ALA A 168 -19.87 8.59 9.81
C ALA A 168 -20.49 7.39 10.54
N GLU A 169 -20.86 7.56 11.82
CA GLU A 169 -21.32 6.48 12.69
C GLU A 169 -22.48 5.67 12.07
N GLY A 170 -23.45 6.33 11.45
CA GLY A 170 -24.58 5.68 10.77
C GLY A 170 -24.20 4.89 9.50
N LEU A 171 -23.00 5.08 8.95
CA LEU A 171 -22.53 4.38 7.76
C LEU A 171 -21.48 3.31 8.08
N ALA A 172 -20.96 3.25 9.30
CA ALA A 172 -19.85 2.38 9.67
C ALA A 172 -20.16 0.91 9.39
N GLU A 173 -21.37 0.47 9.67
CA GLU A 173 -21.78 -0.90 9.41
C GLU A 173 -21.80 -1.25 7.93
N SER A 174 -22.41 -0.39 7.11
CA SER A 174 -22.48 -0.61 5.66
C SER A 174 -21.12 -0.48 4.95
N GLU A 175 -20.23 0.37 5.45
CA GLU A 175 -18.86 0.48 4.95
C GLU A 175 -18.05 -0.77 5.28
N LEU A 176 -18.08 -1.23 6.52
CA LEU A 176 -17.28 -2.38 6.95
C LEU A 176 -17.80 -3.70 6.37
N PHE A 177 -19.11 -3.96 6.48
CA PHE A 177 -19.69 -5.26 6.16
C PHE A 177 -20.47 -5.28 4.84
N GLY A 178 -20.72 -4.11 4.24
CA GLY A 178 -21.57 -3.97 3.06
C GLY A 178 -23.03 -3.80 3.42
N ALA A 179 -23.91 -3.74 2.43
CA ALA A 179 -25.36 -3.70 2.60
C ALA A 179 -26.03 -4.45 1.46
N ALA A 180 -27.14 -5.13 1.75
CA ALA A 180 -28.01 -5.68 0.74
C ALA A 180 -28.86 -4.54 0.11
N GLU A 181 -29.41 -4.79 -1.07
CA GLU A 181 -30.39 -3.90 -1.68
C GLU A 181 -31.62 -3.78 -0.75
N GLY A 182 -32.06 -2.53 -0.51
CA GLY A 182 -33.19 -2.29 0.39
C GLY A 182 -32.88 -2.36 1.90
N ALA A 183 -31.65 -2.54 2.32
CA ALA A 183 -31.27 -2.68 3.72
C ALA A 183 -31.60 -1.43 4.58
N TYR A 184 -31.69 -0.26 3.97
CA TYR A 184 -32.13 1.01 4.60
C TYR A 184 -32.73 1.95 3.56
N THR A 185 -33.47 2.94 4.02
CA THR A 185 -34.12 3.95 3.16
C THR A 185 -33.06 4.67 2.31
N GLY A 186 -33.08 4.45 0.98
CA GLY A 186 -32.10 5.01 0.01
C GLY A 186 -31.05 4.02 -0.49
N SER A 187 -31.04 2.76 -0.02
CA SER A 187 -30.17 1.71 -0.57
C SER A 187 -30.74 1.15 -1.88
N VAL A 188 -30.41 1.80 -3.00
CA VAL A 188 -30.88 1.42 -4.34
C VAL A 188 -30.08 0.26 -4.94
N SER A 189 -28.87 -0.04 -4.40
CA SER A 189 -28.01 -1.13 -4.88
C SER A 189 -27.25 -1.78 -3.75
N SER A 190 -26.92 -3.07 -3.92
CA SER A 190 -26.07 -3.77 -2.96
C SER A 190 -24.66 -3.17 -2.93
N ARG A 191 -24.11 -2.95 -1.74
CA ARG A 191 -22.76 -2.41 -1.54
C ARG A 191 -21.83 -3.46 -0.96
N LYS A 192 -20.65 -3.61 -1.58
CA LYS A 192 -19.59 -4.49 -1.10
C LYS A 192 -18.86 -3.81 0.07
N GLY A 193 -18.79 -4.46 1.24
CA GLY A 193 -18.09 -3.95 2.41
C GLY A 193 -16.56 -4.13 2.32
N LEU A 194 -15.84 -3.48 3.24
CA LEU A 194 -14.38 -3.54 3.32
C LEU A 194 -13.88 -4.96 3.58
N PHE A 195 -14.50 -5.73 4.47
CA PHE A 195 -14.14 -7.13 4.70
C PHE A 195 -14.23 -7.96 3.42
N ALA A 196 -15.31 -7.83 2.68
CA ALA A 196 -15.47 -8.54 1.41
C ALA A 196 -14.50 -8.04 0.33
N SER A 197 -14.12 -6.75 0.37
CA SER A 197 -13.15 -6.15 -0.57
C SER A 197 -11.73 -6.62 -0.28
N ALA A 198 -11.41 -6.87 1.00
CA ALA A 198 -10.12 -7.36 1.45
C ALA A 198 -10.00 -8.90 1.43
N ASP A 199 -11.00 -9.63 0.91
CA ASP A 199 -10.95 -11.10 0.86
C ASP A 199 -9.67 -11.61 0.20
N LYS A 200 -8.97 -12.53 0.86
CA LYS A 200 -7.63 -13.06 0.52
C LYS A 200 -6.52 -12.02 0.46
N SER A 201 -6.73 -10.87 1.09
CA SER A 201 -5.76 -9.78 1.22
C SER A 201 -5.60 -9.37 2.68
N THR A 202 -5.17 -8.14 2.92
CA THR A 202 -5.02 -7.55 4.25
C THR A 202 -5.97 -6.36 4.37
N LEU A 203 -6.70 -6.28 5.49
CA LEU A 203 -7.48 -5.12 5.88
C LEU A 203 -6.76 -4.38 7.02
N PHE A 204 -6.46 -3.14 6.81
CA PHE A 204 -5.92 -2.23 7.80
C PHE A 204 -7.01 -1.28 8.29
N LEU A 205 -7.32 -1.33 9.58
CA LEU A 205 -8.26 -0.44 10.24
C LEU A 205 -7.49 0.48 11.19
N ASP A 206 -7.39 1.76 10.82
CA ASP A 206 -6.77 2.78 11.67
C ASP A 206 -7.77 3.36 12.64
N GLU A 207 -7.29 3.74 13.82
CA GLU A 207 -8.05 4.30 14.96
C GLU A 207 -9.17 3.36 15.45
N ILE A 208 -8.83 2.09 15.70
CA ILE A 208 -9.78 1.06 16.16
C ILE A 208 -10.49 1.45 17.47
N GLY A 209 -9.89 2.32 18.29
CA GLY A 209 -10.50 2.84 19.53
C GLY A 209 -11.75 3.66 19.29
N GLU A 210 -11.93 4.23 18.09
CA GLU A 210 -13.08 5.08 17.76
C GLU A 210 -14.33 4.29 17.33
N LEU A 211 -14.26 2.96 17.31
CA LEU A 211 -15.40 2.11 16.99
C LEU A 211 -16.47 2.18 18.08
N SER A 212 -17.74 2.29 17.67
CA SER A 212 -18.87 2.15 18.59
C SER A 212 -18.92 0.74 19.18
N PRO A 213 -19.49 0.54 20.40
CA PRO A 213 -19.58 -0.78 21.03
C PRO A 213 -20.28 -1.82 20.16
N MET A 214 -21.25 -1.41 19.33
CA MET A 214 -21.93 -2.29 18.38
C MET A 214 -20.97 -2.76 17.28
N MET A 215 -20.14 -1.87 16.73
CA MET A 215 -19.17 -2.26 15.71
C MET A 215 -18.06 -3.13 16.27
N GLN A 216 -17.62 -2.87 17.49
CA GLN A 216 -16.67 -3.73 18.20
C GLN A 216 -17.18 -5.17 18.31
N ALA A 217 -18.48 -5.39 18.65
CA ALA A 217 -19.08 -6.71 18.73
C ALA A 217 -19.11 -7.42 17.35
N LYS A 218 -19.43 -6.70 16.28
CA LYS A 218 -19.48 -7.26 14.92
C LYS A 218 -18.09 -7.62 14.39
N ILE A 219 -17.09 -6.78 14.64
CA ILE A 219 -15.70 -7.10 14.28
C ILE A 219 -15.21 -8.32 15.04
N LEU A 220 -15.52 -8.43 16.34
CA LEU A 220 -15.18 -9.59 17.14
C LEU A 220 -15.77 -10.87 16.52
N GLN A 221 -17.03 -10.84 16.10
CA GLN A 221 -17.67 -11.98 15.42
C GLN A 221 -16.90 -12.37 14.15
N VAL A 222 -16.54 -11.41 13.29
CA VAL A 222 -15.76 -11.72 12.07
C VAL A 222 -14.40 -12.33 12.40
N ILE A 223 -13.72 -11.83 13.44
CA ILE A 223 -12.43 -12.37 13.88
C ILE A 223 -12.56 -13.81 14.42
N GLN A 224 -13.67 -14.14 15.07
CA GLN A 224 -13.89 -15.46 15.67
C GLN A 224 -14.35 -16.49 14.64
N ASP A 225 -15.33 -16.14 13.82
CA ASP A 225 -16.05 -17.05 12.95
C ASP A 225 -15.50 -17.05 11.50
N GLY A 226 -14.66 -16.06 11.13
CA GLY A 226 -14.22 -15.87 9.75
C GLY A 226 -15.36 -15.53 8.79
N THR A 227 -16.52 -15.09 9.31
CA THR A 227 -17.71 -14.80 8.51
C THR A 227 -18.27 -13.42 8.85
N SER A 228 -18.84 -12.75 7.86
CA SER A 228 -19.57 -11.51 8.04
C SER A 228 -21.01 -11.63 7.54
N ARG A 229 -21.92 -10.87 8.14
CA ARG A 229 -23.30 -10.73 7.68
C ARG A 229 -23.53 -9.29 7.22
N ARG A 230 -24.15 -9.13 6.07
CA ARG A 230 -24.55 -7.81 5.55
C ARG A 230 -25.87 -7.39 6.17
N PRO A 231 -26.06 -6.13 6.58
CA PRO A 231 -27.36 -5.59 6.88
C PRO A 231 -28.38 -5.87 5.77
N GLY A 232 -29.55 -6.33 6.14
CA GLY A 232 -30.61 -6.71 5.20
C GLY A 232 -30.44 -8.05 4.49
N ASP A 233 -29.42 -8.86 4.85
CA ASP A 233 -29.20 -10.18 4.27
C ASP A 233 -28.95 -11.21 5.39
N ASP A 234 -29.63 -12.36 5.30
CA ASP A 234 -29.44 -13.47 6.25
C ASP A 234 -28.25 -14.37 5.91
N LYS A 235 -27.63 -14.17 4.74
CA LYS A 235 -26.48 -14.97 4.30
C LYS A 235 -25.22 -14.61 5.06
N LEU A 236 -24.48 -15.67 5.43
CA LEU A 236 -23.12 -15.54 5.96
C LEU A 236 -22.12 -15.53 4.79
N TYR A 237 -21.23 -14.56 4.80
CA TYR A 237 -20.16 -14.43 3.82
C TYR A 237 -18.84 -14.77 4.47
N HIS A 238 -18.15 -15.77 3.96
CA HIS A 238 -16.81 -16.11 4.43
C HIS A 238 -15.82 -15.03 4.03
N CYS A 239 -14.94 -14.64 4.96
CA CYS A 239 -13.93 -13.61 4.79
C CYS A 239 -12.56 -14.15 5.22
N ASP A 240 -11.71 -14.49 4.26
CA ASP A 240 -10.31 -14.84 4.51
C ASP A 240 -9.45 -13.56 4.46
N VAL A 241 -9.41 -12.82 5.56
CA VAL A 241 -8.78 -11.49 5.64
C VAL A 241 -7.74 -11.48 6.74
N ARG A 242 -6.52 -11.07 6.41
CA ARG A 242 -5.52 -10.72 7.41
C ARG A 242 -5.84 -9.34 7.98
N LEU A 243 -5.78 -9.20 9.31
CA LEU A 243 -6.16 -7.96 9.99
C LEU A 243 -4.93 -7.26 10.58
N ILE A 244 -4.85 -5.96 10.31
CA ILE A 244 -3.92 -5.04 10.97
C ILE A 244 -4.75 -3.92 11.56
N PHE A 245 -4.62 -3.67 12.86
CA PHE A 245 -5.28 -2.58 13.56
C PHE A 245 -4.27 -1.54 13.99
N ALA A 246 -4.70 -0.28 14.07
CA ALA A 246 -3.88 0.77 14.65
C ALA A 246 -4.71 1.65 15.59
N THR A 247 -4.04 2.22 16.58
CA THR A 247 -4.64 3.20 17.49
C THR A 247 -3.57 4.06 18.16
N HIS A 248 -3.94 5.29 18.50
CA HIS A 248 -3.19 6.14 19.41
C HIS A 248 -3.77 6.10 20.84
N ALA A 249 -4.98 5.55 21.01
CA ALA A 249 -5.67 5.51 22.28
C ALA A 249 -5.11 4.41 23.20
N ASN A 250 -5.16 4.65 24.50
CA ASN A 250 -4.89 3.64 25.51
C ASN A 250 -6.12 2.72 25.66
N LEU A 251 -6.11 1.59 24.95
CA LEU A 251 -7.23 0.63 24.95
C LEU A 251 -7.49 0.05 26.35
N GLU A 252 -6.45 -0.17 27.16
CA GLU A 252 -6.57 -0.68 28.53
C GLU A 252 -7.35 0.31 29.43
N GLN A 253 -7.10 1.60 29.26
CA GLN A 253 -7.86 2.65 29.94
C GLN A 253 -9.32 2.69 29.45
N MET A 254 -9.53 2.61 28.12
CA MET A 254 -10.87 2.58 27.54
C MET A 254 -11.70 1.35 27.98
N ILE A 255 -11.05 0.22 28.26
CA ILE A 255 -11.73 -0.95 28.85
C ILE A 255 -12.24 -0.64 30.26
N LYS A 256 -11.41 -0.02 31.10
CA LYS A 256 -11.83 0.41 32.45
C LYS A 256 -13.01 1.39 32.41
N GLU A 257 -13.03 2.25 31.41
CA GLU A 257 -14.11 3.22 31.14
C GLU A 257 -15.31 2.61 30.42
N LYS A 258 -15.31 1.30 30.12
CA LYS A 258 -16.35 0.57 29.38
C LYS A 258 -16.62 1.11 27.96
N ARG A 259 -15.66 1.81 27.36
CA ARG A 259 -15.69 2.33 26.00
C ARG A 259 -15.14 1.34 24.98
N PHE A 260 -14.30 0.41 25.42
CA PHE A 260 -13.76 -0.67 24.57
C PHE A 260 -14.02 -2.02 25.22
N ARG A 261 -14.38 -3.01 24.40
CA ARG A 261 -14.70 -4.36 24.89
C ARG A 261 -13.41 -5.13 25.20
N GLN A 262 -13.39 -5.74 26.37
CA GLN A 262 -12.25 -6.54 26.83
C GLN A 262 -12.04 -7.80 25.98
N ASP A 263 -13.11 -8.45 25.51
CA ASP A 263 -13.04 -9.63 24.68
C ASP A 263 -12.42 -9.35 23.30
N LEU A 264 -12.78 -8.23 22.67
CA LEU A 264 -12.17 -7.76 21.43
C LEU A 264 -10.68 -7.44 21.65
N TYR A 265 -10.35 -6.73 22.74
CA TYR A 265 -8.96 -6.39 23.05
C TYR A 265 -8.07 -7.64 23.10
N TYR A 266 -8.45 -8.69 23.84
CA TYR A 266 -7.65 -9.92 23.90
C TYR A 266 -7.53 -10.62 22.55
N ARG A 267 -8.49 -10.45 21.67
CA ARG A 267 -8.46 -11.06 20.33
C ARG A 267 -7.57 -10.32 19.35
N ILE A 268 -7.47 -8.99 19.46
CA ILE A 268 -6.62 -8.17 18.58
C ILE A 268 -5.18 -8.00 19.12
N ASN A 269 -4.98 -8.19 20.41
CA ASN A 269 -3.69 -8.04 21.09
C ASN A 269 -2.79 -9.29 20.95
N GLN A 270 -2.71 -9.88 19.71
CA GLN A 270 -1.90 -11.06 19.45
C GLN A 270 -0.43 -10.70 19.19
N PHE A 271 -0.20 -9.74 18.31
CA PHE A 271 1.13 -9.24 18.01
C PHE A 271 1.13 -7.72 18.04
N VAL A 272 1.73 -7.17 19.08
CA VAL A 272 1.75 -5.72 19.30
C VAL A 272 3.07 -5.12 18.82
N ILE A 273 2.95 -4.05 18.05
CA ILE A 273 4.08 -3.23 17.63
C ILE A 273 3.86 -1.81 18.17
N ASP A 274 4.64 -1.42 19.16
CA ASP A 274 4.68 -0.06 19.64
C ASP A 274 5.57 0.76 18.70
N VAL A 275 4.98 1.80 18.11
CA VAL A 275 5.67 2.70 17.19
C VAL A 275 6.21 3.88 17.98
N PRO A 276 7.53 4.06 18.08
CA PRO A 276 8.12 5.08 18.93
C PRO A 276 7.78 6.48 18.44
N PRO A 277 7.44 7.41 19.34
CA PRO A 277 7.25 8.83 19.01
C PRO A 277 8.59 9.47 18.61
N LEU A 278 8.54 10.57 17.87
CA LEU A 278 9.74 11.20 17.31
C LEU A 278 10.73 11.68 18.39
N ARG A 279 10.22 12.10 19.57
CA ARG A 279 11.05 12.49 20.71
C ARG A 279 11.92 11.37 21.31
N GLU A 280 11.59 10.10 21.06
CA GLU A 280 12.36 8.92 21.47
C GLU A 280 13.40 8.49 20.42
N ARG A 281 13.39 9.13 19.23
CA ARG A 281 14.31 8.89 18.12
C ARG A 281 14.81 10.20 17.49
N ARG A 282 15.18 11.16 18.35
CA ARG A 282 15.64 12.51 17.94
C ARG A 282 16.82 12.49 17.00
N GLU A 283 17.66 11.47 17.06
CA GLU A 283 18.80 11.24 16.17
C GLU A 283 18.37 11.03 14.71
N ASP A 284 17.15 10.51 14.46
CA ASP A 284 16.64 10.26 13.12
C ASP A 284 16.09 11.52 12.43
N ILE A 285 15.94 12.64 13.13
CA ILE A 285 15.31 13.87 12.59
C ILE A 285 16.05 14.38 11.35
N GLU A 286 17.37 14.30 11.36
CA GLU A 286 18.19 14.76 10.23
C GLU A 286 17.97 13.88 8.99
N VAL A 287 17.99 12.56 9.15
CA VAL A 287 17.72 11.59 8.08
C VAL A 287 16.29 11.74 7.56
N LEU A 288 15.31 11.91 8.45
CA LEU A 288 13.91 12.15 8.08
C LEU A 288 13.75 13.43 7.25
N ALA A 289 14.47 14.50 7.61
CA ALA A 289 14.42 15.75 6.86
C ALA A 289 15.06 15.62 5.47
N GLU A 290 16.18 14.93 5.37
CA GLU A 290 16.83 14.66 4.06
C GLU A 290 15.92 13.83 3.15
N ASP A 291 15.30 12.77 3.69
CA ASP A 291 14.40 11.93 2.92
C ASP A 291 13.12 12.68 2.51
N PHE A 292 12.61 13.56 3.37
CA PHE A 292 11.52 14.46 3.01
C PHE A 292 11.90 15.37 1.84
N PHE A 293 13.06 16.03 1.88
CA PHE A 293 13.50 16.90 0.78
C PHE A 293 13.74 16.13 -0.52
N LYS A 294 14.31 14.92 -0.45
CA LYS A 294 14.45 14.04 -1.62
C LYS A 294 13.11 13.68 -2.22
N LYS A 295 12.14 13.25 -1.39
CA LYS A 295 10.79 12.84 -1.81
C LYS A 295 10.02 13.98 -2.46
N GLU A 296 10.08 15.17 -1.87
CA GLU A 296 9.40 16.38 -2.38
C GLU A 296 10.21 17.07 -3.49
N LYS A 297 11.39 16.54 -3.87
CA LYS A 297 12.30 17.12 -4.89
C LYS A 297 12.74 18.54 -4.55
N ILE A 298 12.87 18.85 -3.27
CA ILE A 298 13.31 20.14 -2.75
C ILE A 298 14.84 20.14 -2.73
N GLN A 299 15.46 21.09 -3.47
CA GLN A 299 16.93 21.24 -3.54
C GLN A 299 17.45 22.14 -2.41
N LYS A 300 17.15 21.78 -1.16
CA LYS A 300 17.59 22.49 0.04
C LYS A 300 18.15 21.52 1.07
N SER A 301 18.91 22.05 2.02
CA SER A 301 19.46 21.30 3.15
C SER A 301 19.27 22.09 4.44
N LEU A 302 19.36 21.40 5.58
CA LEU A 302 19.31 22.05 6.89
C LEU A 302 20.69 22.55 7.31
N GLY A 303 20.75 23.73 7.87
CA GLY A 303 21.91 24.20 8.61
C GLY A 303 22.11 23.42 9.92
N LYS A 304 23.32 23.37 10.45
CA LYS A 304 23.61 22.69 11.72
C LYS A 304 22.81 23.24 12.90
N ASP A 305 22.59 24.55 12.91
CA ASP A 305 21.78 25.29 13.87
C ASP A 305 20.30 24.86 13.80
N ALA A 306 19.77 24.70 12.58
CA ALA A 306 18.44 24.20 12.34
C ALA A 306 18.25 22.76 12.83
N VAL A 307 19.19 21.86 12.49
CA VAL A 307 19.18 20.47 12.97
C VAL A 307 19.19 20.43 14.51
N PHE A 308 20.03 21.23 15.14
CA PHE A 308 20.08 21.32 16.61
C PHE A 308 18.73 21.78 17.19
N LYS A 309 18.13 22.82 16.63
CA LYS A 309 16.81 23.32 17.07
C LYS A 309 15.71 22.27 16.91
N LEU A 310 15.67 21.58 15.75
CA LEU A 310 14.69 20.51 15.48
C LEU A 310 14.84 19.32 16.44
N LYS A 311 16.08 18.90 16.76
CA LYS A 311 16.35 17.79 17.69
C LYS A 311 15.91 18.10 19.13
N ASN A 312 15.81 19.36 19.51
CA ASN A 312 15.42 19.79 20.86
C ASN A 312 13.91 20.04 21.03
N ARG A 313 13.09 19.85 19.99
CA ARG A 313 11.61 19.96 20.09
C ARG A 313 10.99 18.60 20.43
N ASP A 314 9.80 18.65 21.04
CA ASP A 314 9.10 17.44 21.50
C ASP A 314 8.21 16.77 20.44
N TRP A 315 7.85 17.50 19.39
CA TRP A 315 7.11 16.98 18.23
C TRP A 315 5.83 16.21 18.60
N PRO A 316 4.83 16.82 19.22
CA PRO A 316 3.58 16.14 19.57
C PRO A 316 2.83 15.58 18.35
N GLY A 317 2.98 16.19 17.18
CA GLY A 317 2.46 15.67 15.90
C GLY A 317 3.44 14.75 15.15
N ASN A 318 4.56 14.39 15.77
CA ASN A 318 5.55 13.44 15.27
C ASN A 318 6.07 13.76 13.86
N ILE A 319 6.21 12.76 12.98
CA ILE A 319 6.73 12.95 11.62
C ILE A 319 5.82 13.88 10.80
N ARG A 320 4.50 13.80 10.99
CA ARG A 320 3.57 14.68 10.25
C ARG A 320 3.79 16.16 10.57
N GLU A 321 4.06 16.48 11.82
CA GLU A 321 4.38 17.84 12.26
C GLU A 321 5.75 18.27 11.70
N LEU A 322 6.76 17.40 11.78
CA LEU A 322 8.07 17.66 11.22
C LEU A 322 8.00 17.94 9.72
N GLU A 323 7.33 17.10 8.94
CA GLU A 323 7.17 17.28 7.49
C GLU A 323 6.47 18.62 7.15
N ASN A 324 5.42 18.98 7.90
CA ASN A 324 4.75 20.27 7.71
C ASN A 324 5.67 21.46 8.04
N CYS A 325 6.43 21.33 9.12
CA CYS A 325 7.39 22.36 9.52
C CYS A 325 8.51 22.54 8.46
N LEU A 326 9.08 21.43 7.96
CA LEU A 326 10.08 21.45 6.90
C LEU A 326 9.53 22.03 5.59
N ARG A 327 8.29 21.68 5.22
CA ARG A 327 7.62 22.23 4.04
C ARG A 327 7.45 23.75 4.16
N THR A 328 6.98 24.23 5.29
CA THR A 328 6.83 25.67 5.53
C THR A 328 8.17 26.38 5.49
N ALA A 329 9.19 25.88 6.20
CA ALA A 329 10.51 26.46 6.20
C ALA A 329 11.13 26.48 4.80
N SER A 330 10.93 25.42 3.99
CA SER A 330 11.43 25.38 2.62
C SER A 330 10.77 26.38 1.67
N LEU A 331 9.52 26.76 1.94
CA LEU A 331 8.80 27.78 1.17
C LEU A 331 9.24 29.20 1.55
N LEU A 332 9.51 29.44 2.83
CA LEU A 332 9.89 30.77 3.32
C LEU A 332 11.36 31.10 3.11
N CYS A 333 12.23 30.11 3.16
CA CYS A 333 13.68 30.31 2.95
C CYS A 333 13.96 30.44 1.46
N GLU A 334 14.63 31.52 1.05
CA GLU A 334 15.09 31.70 -0.35
C GLU A 334 16.42 30.98 -0.61
N ASP A 335 17.23 30.80 0.43
CA ASP A 335 18.54 30.16 0.36
C ASP A 335 18.49 28.65 0.17
N LYS A 336 19.61 28.07 -0.24
CA LYS A 336 19.77 26.60 -0.32
C LYS A 336 19.90 25.92 1.04
N ILE A 337 20.36 26.67 2.06
CA ILE A 337 20.54 26.19 3.44
C ILE A 337 19.50 26.86 4.32
N ILE A 338 18.66 26.07 4.96
CA ILE A 338 17.61 26.54 5.87
C ILE A 338 18.23 26.68 7.26
N SER A 339 18.25 27.92 7.79
CA SER A 339 18.76 28.22 9.14
C SER A 339 17.72 27.97 10.22
N ALA A 340 18.14 28.05 11.50
CA ALA A 340 17.27 27.90 12.64
C ALA A 340 16.14 28.96 12.73
N ASP A 341 16.29 30.10 12.05
CA ASP A 341 15.31 31.21 12.11
C ASP A 341 13.94 30.84 11.50
N TYR A 342 13.92 29.84 10.63
CA TYR A 342 12.69 29.35 9.97
C TYR A 342 11.91 28.29 10.76
N PHE A 343 12.35 27.92 11.99
CA PHE A 343 11.77 26.85 12.82
C PHE A 343 11.26 27.29 14.19
#